data_d4399e2a481dc3cd87bf7a12a4cdf677
#
_entry.id   d4399e2a481dc3cd87bf7a12a4cdf677
#
_cell.length_a   1.000
_cell.length_b   1.000
_cell.length_c   1.000
_cell.angle_alpha   90.00
_cell.angle_beta   90.00
_cell.angle_gamma   90.00
#
_symmetry.space_group_name_H-M   'P 1'
#
loop_
_entity.id
_entity.type
_entity.pdbx_description
1 polymer ?
#
loop_
_entity_poly.entity_id
_entity_poly.type
_entity_poly.pdbx_seq_one_letter_code
_entity_poly.pdbx_strand_id
1 'polypeptide(L)'
;MTDKTDSTPRVRTRFAPSPTGFIHLGNIRSALYPWAFARAQGGDFILRIEDTDLERSTQAAVDVIIEGMAWLGLDHDEGPFYQMQRMDRYKQVLGELQAAGHVYPCYMSVAELDALRERQMAAKQKPRYDGTWRPEPGKTLPPVPEGVQPVLRFKNPQGGVVAWDDKVKGRIEISNDELDDLVIARPDGTPTYNFCVVVDDIDMRITHVIRGDDHVNNTPRQINIFRALG
;
A
#
# COMPACT_ATOMS: atom_id res chain seq x y z
N MET A 1 -33.68 -25.17 -18.55
CA MET A 1 -32.36 -25.33 -17.90
C MET A 1 -31.64 -24.01 -17.99
N THR A 2 -31.72 -23.19 -16.97
CA THR A 2 -31.02 -21.91 -16.88
C THR A 2 -29.63 -22.19 -16.35
N ASP A 3 -28.66 -22.04 -17.25
CA ASP A 3 -27.24 -22.11 -16.95
C ASP A 3 -26.92 -20.99 -15.97
N LYS A 4 -26.76 -21.33 -14.69
CA LYS A 4 -26.16 -20.41 -13.69
C LYS A 4 -24.68 -20.38 -14.02
N THR A 5 -24.27 -19.41 -14.84
CA THR A 5 -22.86 -19.07 -14.96
C THR A 5 -22.37 -18.72 -13.55
N ASP A 6 -21.54 -19.60 -13.00
CA ASP A 6 -20.84 -19.38 -11.74
C ASP A 6 -19.99 -18.13 -11.89
N SER A 7 -20.46 -17.03 -11.30
CA SER A 7 -19.86 -15.71 -11.46
C SER A 7 -18.71 -15.46 -10.48
N THR A 8 -17.99 -16.52 -10.09
CA THR A 8 -16.77 -16.35 -9.28
C THR A 8 -15.76 -15.51 -10.08
N PRO A 9 -15.32 -14.36 -9.57
CA PRO A 9 -14.36 -13.55 -10.31
C PRO A 9 -13.11 -14.35 -10.64
N ARG A 10 -12.62 -14.23 -11.87
CA ARG A 10 -11.37 -14.87 -12.30
C ARG A 10 -10.26 -14.48 -11.32
N VAL A 11 -9.48 -15.44 -10.86
CA VAL A 11 -8.36 -15.22 -9.95
C VAL A 11 -7.33 -14.30 -10.62
N ARG A 12 -6.92 -13.25 -9.92
CA ARG A 12 -5.89 -12.31 -10.37
C ARG A 12 -4.89 -12.10 -9.25
N THR A 13 -3.64 -12.41 -9.54
CA THR A 13 -2.51 -12.21 -8.62
C THR A 13 -1.49 -11.27 -9.24
N ARG A 14 -0.53 -10.83 -8.45
CA ARG A 14 0.55 -9.98 -8.96
C ARG A 14 1.89 -10.29 -8.29
N PHE A 15 2.97 -10.09 -9.04
CA PHE A 15 4.31 -9.84 -8.53
C PHE A 15 4.60 -8.35 -8.66
N ALA A 16 5.01 -7.73 -7.57
CA ALA A 16 5.16 -6.27 -7.49
C ALA A 16 6.53 -5.91 -6.89
N PRO A 17 7.63 -6.18 -7.62
CA PRO A 17 8.98 -5.92 -7.12
C PRO A 17 9.34 -4.43 -7.21
N SER A 18 10.10 -3.96 -6.20
CA SER A 18 10.81 -2.68 -6.28
C SER A 18 12.19 -2.91 -6.90
N PRO A 19 12.55 -2.20 -7.99
CA PRO A 19 13.81 -2.43 -8.71
C PRO A 19 14.97 -1.66 -8.05
N THR A 20 15.19 -1.90 -6.75
CA THR A 20 16.18 -1.18 -5.92
C THR A 20 17.48 -1.96 -5.70
N GLY A 21 17.67 -3.06 -6.42
CA GLY A 21 18.86 -3.91 -6.32
C GLY A 21 18.77 -5.15 -7.19
N PHE A 22 19.76 -6.02 -7.05
CA PHE A 22 19.78 -7.27 -7.81
C PHE A 22 18.68 -8.23 -7.34
N ILE A 23 18.10 -8.94 -8.30
CA ILE A 23 17.16 -10.02 -8.00
C ILE A 23 17.88 -11.13 -7.22
N HIS A 24 17.22 -11.64 -6.20
CA HIS A 24 17.75 -12.75 -5.41
C HIS A 24 16.65 -13.80 -5.18
N LEU A 25 17.02 -14.95 -4.64
CA LEU A 25 16.10 -16.08 -4.46
C LEU A 25 14.81 -15.73 -3.72
N GLY A 26 14.88 -14.78 -2.76
CA GLY A 26 13.69 -14.28 -2.06
C GLY A 26 12.69 -13.58 -2.97
N ASN A 27 13.17 -12.75 -3.92
CA ASN A 27 12.31 -12.09 -4.90
C ASN A 27 11.68 -13.13 -5.84
N ILE A 28 12.46 -14.11 -6.32
CA ILE A 28 11.96 -15.18 -7.17
C ILE A 28 10.88 -16.00 -6.44
N ARG A 29 11.09 -16.34 -5.18
CA ARG A 29 10.05 -17.00 -4.38
C ARG A 29 8.77 -16.17 -4.31
N SER A 30 8.89 -14.86 -4.13
CA SER A 30 7.74 -13.94 -4.09
C SER A 30 7.01 -13.82 -5.44
N ALA A 31 7.68 -14.09 -6.55
CA ALA A 31 7.06 -14.20 -7.88
C ALA A 31 6.43 -15.57 -8.11
N LEU A 32 7.12 -16.65 -7.68
CA LEU A 32 6.71 -18.03 -7.95
C LEU A 32 5.34 -18.38 -7.31
N TYR A 33 5.11 -17.99 -6.07
CA TYR A 33 3.87 -18.33 -5.38
C TYR A 33 2.62 -17.72 -6.04
N PRO A 34 2.55 -16.39 -6.30
CA PRO A 34 1.40 -15.81 -6.98
C PRO A 34 1.25 -16.32 -8.41
N TRP A 35 2.35 -16.57 -9.15
CA TRP A 35 2.32 -17.18 -10.47
C TRP A 35 1.71 -18.59 -10.42
N ALA A 36 2.21 -19.47 -9.56
CA ALA A 36 1.73 -20.85 -9.43
C ALA A 36 0.26 -20.89 -9.01
N PHE A 37 -0.15 -20.02 -8.10
CA PHE A 37 -1.54 -19.93 -7.67
C PHE A 37 -2.45 -19.47 -8.81
N ALA A 38 -2.07 -18.44 -9.57
CA ALA A 38 -2.83 -18.01 -10.74
C ALA A 38 -2.97 -19.15 -11.77
N ARG A 39 -1.87 -19.81 -12.12
CA ARG A 39 -1.89 -20.93 -13.09
C ARG A 39 -2.74 -22.10 -12.62
N ALA A 40 -2.67 -22.48 -11.34
CA ALA A 40 -3.48 -23.55 -10.76
C ALA A 40 -4.98 -23.25 -10.78
N GLN A 41 -5.36 -21.96 -10.75
CA GLN A 41 -6.76 -21.52 -10.74
C GLN A 41 -7.26 -21.06 -12.13
N GLY A 42 -6.46 -21.20 -13.18
CA GLY A 42 -6.79 -20.68 -14.53
C GLY A 42 -6.96 -19.15 -14.54
N GLY A 43 -6.27 -18.47 -13.63
CA GLY A 43 -6.31 -17.03 -13.44
C GLY A 43 -5.23 -16.27 -14.19
N ASP A 44 -5.11 -14.98 -13.88
CA ASP A 44 -4.12 -14.06 -14.47
C ASP A 44 -3.02 -13.72 -13.46
N PHE A 45 -1.80 -13.64 -13.93
CA PHE A 45 -0.63 -13.18 -13.19
C PHE A 45 -0.11 -11.86 -13.77
N ILE A 46 -0.07 -10.82 -12.95
CA ILE A 46 0.26 -9.46 -13.35
C ILE A 46 1.67 -9.09 -12.84
N LEU A 47 2.46 -8.45 -13.71
CA LEU A 47 3.74 -7.85 -13.32
C LEU A 47 3.57 -6.34 -13.13
N ARG A 48 3.92 -5.85 -11.94
CA ARG A 48 3.95 -4.42 -11.60
C ARG A 48 5.30 -4.04 -11.03
N ILE A 49 5.96 -3.06 -11.61
CA ILE A 49 7.24 -2.52 -11.13
C ILE A 49 6.94 -1.34 -10.20
N GLU A 50 7.36 -1.46 -8.94
CA GLU A 50 7.17 -0.44 -7.91
C GLU A 50 8.41 0.47 -7.85
N ASP A 51 8.51 1.39 -8.81
CA ASP A 51 9.64 2.26 -9.10
C ASP A 51 9.50 3.69 -8.52
N THR A 52 8.70 3.87 -7.48
CA THR A 52 8.46 5.19 -6.84
C THR A 52 9.65 5.72 -6.05
N ASP A 53 10.65 4.91 -5.76
CA ASP A 53 11.92 5.33 -5.19
C ASP A 53 12.93 5.60 -6.31
N LEU A 54 12.89 6.83 -6.84
CA LEU A 54 13.68 7.23 -7.99
C LEU A 54 15.20 7.19 -7.75
N GLU A 55 15.64 7.35 -6.49
CA GLU A 55 17.07 7.35 -6.16
C GLU A 55 17.67 5.93 -6.26
N ARG A 56 16.87 4.91 -5.91
CA ARG A 56 17.33 3.52 -5.87
C ARG A 56 16.83 2.67 -7.03
N SER A 57 15.81 3.10 -7.75
CA SER A 57 15.26 2.37 -8.90
C SER A 57 16.12 2.58 -10.13
N THR A 58 16.54 1.50 -10.78
CA THR A 58 17.35 1.55 -12.00
C THR A 58 16.76 0.67 -13.10
N GLN A 59 16.93 1.10 -14.35
CA GLN A 59 16.49 0.30 -15.50
C GLN A 59 17.20 -1.06 -15.53
N ALA A 60 18.49 -1.10 -15.20
CA ALA A 60 19.22 -2.36 -15.12
C ALA A 60 18.62 -3.37 -14.13
N ALA A 61 18.11 -2.89 -12.98
CA ALA A 61 17.42 -3.76 -12.03
C ALA A 61 16.07 -4.26 -12.57
N VAL A 62 15.34 -3.44 -13.32
CA VAL A 62 14.11 -3.85 -14.02
C VAL A 62 14.41 -4.93 -15.04
N ASP A 63 15.43 -4.74 -15.87
CA ASP A 63 15.82 -5.68 -16.92
C ASP A 63 16.20 -7.05 -16.31
N VAL A 64 16.94 -7.06 -15.22
CA VAL A 64 17.31 -8.31 -14.49
C VAL A 64 16.07 -9.02 -13.91
N ILE A 65 15.06 -8.25 -13.43
CA ILE A 65 13.79 -8.84 -12.97
C ILE A 65 13.08 -9.55 -14.14
N ILE A 66 12.94 -8.86 -15.29
CA ILE A 66 12.25 -9.39 -16.46
C ILE A 66 13.00 -10.60 -17.04
N GLU A 67 14.32 -10.52 -17.18
CA GLU A 67 15.15 -11.63 -17.65
C GLU A 67 15.09 -12.83 -16.72
N GLY A 68 15.17 -12.60 -15.40
CA GLY A 68 15.09 -13.66 -14.40
C GLY A 68 13.73 -14.38 -14.42
N MET A 69 12.64 -13.65 -14.57
CA MET A 69 11.30 -14.23 -14.72
C MET A 69 11.20 -15.05 -16.02
N ALA A 70 11.65 -14.51 -17.14
CA ALA A 70 11.65 -15.22 -18.43
C ALA A 70 12.50 -16.50 -18.39
N TRP A 71 13.69 -16.43 -17.79
CA TRP A 71 14.57 -17.58 -17.65
C TRP A 71 13.95 -18.72 -16.82
N LEU A 72 13.11 -18.36 -15.83
CA LEU A 72 12.40 -19.32 -14.97
C LEU A 72 11.02 -19.75 -15.53
N GLY A 73 10.60 -19.20 -16.68
CA GLY A 73 9.28 -19.47 -17.26
C GLY A 73 8.12 -18.90 -16.42
N LEU A 74 8.34 -17.83 -15.66
CA LEU A 74 7.32 -17.13 -14.88
C LEU A 74 6.64 -16.05 -15.73
N ASP A 75 6.00 -16.45 -16.80
CA ASP A 75 5.34 -15.55 -17.75
C ASP A 75 4.17 -14.82 -17.10
N HIS A 76 4.10 -13.51 -17.28
CA HIS A 76 2.97 -12.68 -16.86
C HIS A 76 1.96 -12.52 -18.00
N ASP A 77 0.68 -12.38 -17.63
CA ASP A 77 -0.42 -12.21 -18.60
C ASP A 77 -0.63 -10.71 -18.92
N GLU A 78 -0.36 -9.83 -17.94
CA GLU A 78 -0.47 -8.39 -18.11
C GLU A 78 0.74 -7.67 -17.47
N GLY A 79 1.14 -6.55 -18.06
CA GLY A 79 2.28 -5.75 -17.62
C GLY A 79 3.50 -5.87 -18.54
N PRO A 80 4.70 -5.41 -18.11
CA PRO A 80 4.92 -4.74 -16.82
C PRO A 80 4.24 -3.36 -16.75
N PHE A 81 3.52 -3.13 -15.65
CA PHE A 81 3.02 -1.81 -15.30
C PHE A 81 4.05 -1.10 -14.41
N TYR A 82 4.25 0.21 -14.63
CA TYR A 82 5.20 1.01 -13.86
C TYR A 82 4.46 2.02 -13.00
N GLN A 83 4.75 2.08 -11.70
CA GLN A 83 4.06 3.02 -10.79
C GLN A 83 4.34 4.48 -11.14
N MET A 84 5.54 4.82 -11.59
CA MET A 84 5.85 6.18 -12.03
C MET A 84 5.02 6.66 -13.22
N GLN A 85 4.54 5.75 -14.07
CA GLN A 85 3.64 6.09 -15.19
C GLN A 85 2.19 6.30 -14.74
N ARG A 86 1.87 6.05 -13.47
CA ARG A 86 0.51 6.12 -12.92
C ARG A 86 0.30 7.30 -11.95
N MET A 87 1.24 8.22 -11.89
CA MET A 87 1.22 9.36 -10.95
C MET A 87 -0.05 10.20 -11.04
N ASP A 88 -0.59 10.41 -12.23
CA ASP A 88 -1.84 11.18 -12.41
C ASP A 88 -3.05 10.43 -11.83
N ARG A 89 -3.07 9.10 -11.95
CA ARG A 89 -4.11 8.27 -11.33
C ARG A 89 -4.04 8.34 -9.80
N TYR A 90 -2.86 8.28 -9.22
CA TYR A 90 -2.69 8.44 -7.77
C TYR A 90 -3.14 9.81 -7.28
N LYS A 91 -2.80 10.89 -7.99
CA LYS A 91 -3.25 12.24 -7.66
C LYS A 91 -4.77 12.38 -7.73
N GLN A 92 -5.39 11.77 -8.74
CA GLN A 92 -6.86 11.73 -8.86
C GLN A 92 -7.49 11.06 -7.63
N VAL A 93 -7.07 9.83 -7.29
CA VAL A 93 -7.62 9.08 -6.15
C VAL A 93 -7.34 9.78 -4.82
N LEU A 94 -6.18 10.40 -4.68
CA LEU A 94 -5.85 11.20 -3.50
C LEU A 94 -6.81 12.37 -3.33
N GLY A 95 -7.14 13.06 -4.44
CA GLY A 95 -8.15 14.14 -4.45
C GLY A 95 -9.55 13.64 -4.09
N GLU A 96 -9.94 12.46 -4.56
CA GLU A 96 -11.22 11.81 -4.23
C GLU A 96 -11.31 11.51 -2.72
N LEU A 97 -10.27 10.91 -2.14
CA LEU A 97 -10.19 10.64 -0.69
C LEU A 97 -10.20 11.93 0.15
N GLN A 98 -9.54 12.97 -0.34
CA GLN A 98 -9.51 14.27 0.34
C GLN A 98 -10.89 14.94 0.30
N ALA A 99 -11.56 14.93 -0.83
CA ALA A 99 -12.92 15.44 -0.99
C ALA A 99 -13.94 14.68 -0.11
N ALA A 100 -13.75 13.37 0.06
CA ALA A 100 -14.56 12.53 0.94
C ALA A 100 -14.22 12.70 2.44
N GLY A 101 -13.20 13.50 2.80
CA GLY A 101 -12.80 13.72 4.19
C GLY A 101 -11.98 12.58 4.82
N HIS A 102 -11.49 11.65 4.01
CA HIS A 102 -10.63 10.54 4.45
C HIS A 102 -9.15 10.92 4.52
N VAL A 103 -8.78 12.09 4.05
CA VAL A 103 -7.40 12.59 4.01
C VAL A 103 -7.34 14.03 4.51
N TYR A 104 -6.29 14.35 5.24
CA TYR A 104 -6.07 15.69 5.76
C TYR A 104 -4.59 16.09 5.70
N PRO A 105 -4.28 17.41 5.60
CA PRO A 105 -2.93 17.92 5.65
C PRO A 105 -2.36 17.86 7.07
N CYS A 106 -1.11 17.46 7.19
CA CYS A 106 -0.37 17.44 8.45
C CYS A 106 0.95 18.20 8.28
N TYR A 107 1.13 19.23 9.09
CA TYR A 107 2.29 20.12 9.05
C TYR A 107 3.33 19.79 10.14
N MET A 108 3.17 18.66 10.85
CA MET A 108 4.16 18.22 11.83
C MET A 108 5.49 17.92 11.14
N SER A 109 6.53 18.63 11.54
CA SER A 109 7.88 18.40 11.03
C SER A 109 8.46 17.06 11.50
N VAL A 110 9.50 16.59 10.84
CA VAL A 110 10.24 15.38 11.24
C VAL A 110 10.77 15.52 12.66
N ALA A 111 11.35 16.67 13.00
CA ALA A 111 11.89 16.91 14.33
C ALA A 111 10.82 16.87 15.43
N GLU A 112 9.62 17.43 15.19
CA GLU A 112 8.50 17.36 16.13
C GLU A 112 8.00 15.93 16.30
N LEU A 113 7.92 15.16 15.20
CA LEU A 113 7.51 13.77 15.23
C LEU A 113 8.53 12.91 15.99
N ASP A 114 9.81 13.14 15.81
CA ASP A 114 10.87 12.41 16.54
C ASP A 114 10.87 12.76 18.03
N ALA A 115 10.72 14.03 18.39
CA ALA A 115 10.56 14.45 19.78
C ALA A 115 9.29 13.86 20.42
N LEU A 116 8.20 13.73 19.67
CA LEU A 116 6.98 13.05 20.12
C LEU A 116 7.26 11.58 20.42
N ARG A 117 7.92 10.89 19.50
CA ARG A 117 8.27 9.45 19.65
C ARG A 117 9.19 9.20 20.83
N GLU A 118 10.19 10.07 21.05
CA GLU A 118 11.08 9.99 22.21
C GLU A 118 10.30 10.13 23.53
N ARG A 119 9.39 11.12 23.62
CA ARG A 119 8.52 11.26 24.80
C ARG A 119 7.64 10.03 25.03
N GLN A 120 7.07 9.46 23.98
CA GLN A 120 6.26 8.26 24.07
C GLN A 120 7.08 7.05 24.54
N MET A 121 8.30 6.88 24.03
CA MET A 121 9.22 5.80 24.46
C MET A 121 9.62 5.99 25.94
N ALA A 122 9.95 7.20 26.37
CA ALA A 122 10.26 7.49 27.77
C ALA A 122 9.08 7.19 28.71
N ALA A 123 7.85 7.39 28.23
CA ALA A 123 6.61 7.04 28.93
C ALA A 123 6.19 5.57 28.76
N LYS A 124 7.03 4.72 28.13
CA LYS A 124 6.74 3.31 27.80
C LYS A 124 5.47 3.12 26.96
N GLN A 125 5.15 4.11 26.14
CA GLN A 125 4.07 4.04 25.16
C GLN A 125 4.61 3.64 23.80
N LYS A 126 3.75 3.06 22.94
CA LYS A 126 4.13 2.72 21.55
C LYS A 126 4.35 4.00 20.75
N PRO A 127 5.54 4.22 20.16
CA PRO A 127 5.81 5.41 19.36
C PRO A 127 4.92 5.47 18.12
N ARG A 128 4.16 6.55 17.97
CA ARG A 128 3.28 6.77 16.81
C ARG A 128 2.91 8.25 16.68
N TYR A 129 2.38 8.63 15.54
CA TYR A 129 1.75 9.93 15.37
C TYR A 129 0.50 10.03 16.26
N ASP A 130 0.34 11.14 16.95
CA ASP A 130 -0.69 11.35 18.00
C ASP A 130 -1.99 11.98 17.49
N GLY A 131 -2.07 12.26 16.18
CA GLY A 131 -3.24 12.91 15.61
C GLY A 131 -3.28 14.43 15.82
N THR A 132 -2.20 15.09 16.18
CA THR A 132 -2.17 16.56 16.44
C THR A 132 -2.90 17.36 15.34
N TRP A 133 -2.67 17.06 14.06
CA TRP A 133 -3.28 17.72 12.91
C TRP A 133 -4.57 17.07 12.41
N ARG A 134 -5.02 15.98 13.05
CA ARG A 134 -6.24 15.29 12.67
C ARG A 134 -7.46 16.16 12.98
N PRO A 135 -8.29 16.51 11.98
CA PRO A 135 -9.52 17.26 12.22
C PRO A 135 -10.58 16.38 12.90
N GLU A 136 -11.12 16.90 14.01
CA GLU A 136 -12.15 16.24 14.79
C GLU A 136 -13.17 17.28 15.28
N PRO A 137 -14.44 16.91 15.51
CA PRO A 137 -15.43 17.83 16.05
C PRO A 137 -14.97 18.45 17.36
N GLY A 138 -15.01 19.78 17.44
CA GLY A 138 -14.63 20.53 18.64
C GLY A 138 -13.12 20.69 18.89
N LYS A 139 -12.27 20.12 18.04
CA LYS A 139 -10.82 20.26 18.15
C LYS A 139 -10.32 21.51 17.42
N THR A 140 -9.58 22.35 18.13
CA THR A 140 -8.84 23.44 17.52
C THR A 140 -7.50 22.91 17.03
N LEU A 141 -7.26 23.01 15.71
CA LEU A 141 -5.99 22.63 15.12
C LEU A 141 -4.92 23.69 15.38
N PRO A 142 -3.63 23.31 15.40
CA PRO A 142 -2.53 24.29 15.45
C PRO A 142 -2.60 25.27 14.28
N PRO A 143 -2.03 26.49 14.44
CA PRO A 143 -1.91 27.42 13.31
C PRO A 143 -1.02 26.81 12.22
N VAL A 144 -1.44 26.96 10.96
CA VAL A 144 -0.65 26.47 9.82
C VAL A 144 0.65 27.28 9.73
N PRO A 145 1.82 26.62 9.76
CA PRO A 145 3.09 27.31 9.67
C PRO A 145 3.29 27.89 8.26
N GLU A 146 3.80 29.11 8.19
CA GLU A 146 4.05 29.80 6.92
C GLU A 146 5.15 29.10 6.10
N GLY A 147 4.91 28.94 4.80
CA GLY A 147 5.88 28.36 3.86
C GLY A 147 6.12 26.84 3.98
N VAL A 148 5.41 26.16 4.87
CA VAL A 148 5.56 24.70 5.04
C VAL A 148 4.55 23.96 4.17
N GLN A 149 5.05 23.04 3.34
CA GLN A 149 4.20 22.11 2.60
C GLN A 149 3.86 20.91 3.48
N PRO A 150 2.57 20.51 3.57
CA PRO A 150 2.15 19.40 4.42
C PRO A 150 2.43 18.05 3.77
N VAL A 151 2.58 17.04 4.61
CA VAL A 151 2.27 15.66 4.18
C VAL A 151 0.77 15.45 4.21
N LEU A 152 0.26 14.52 3.41
CA LEU A 152 -1.14 14.11 3.48
C LEU A 152 -1.25 12.80 4.26
N ARG A 153 -2.12 12.79 5.28
CA ARG A 153 -2.37 11.61 6.10
C ARG A 153 -3.76 11.02 5.82
N PHE A 154 -3.80 9.71 5.73
CA PHE A 154 -5.05 8.96 5.73
C PHE A 154 -5.66 8.99 7.14
N LYS A 155 -6.92 9.40 7.24
CA LYS A 155 -7.67 9.44 8.49
C LYS A 155 -8.12 8.04 8.85
N ASN A 156 -7.26 7.28 9.54
CA ASN A 156 -7.56 5.91 9.93
C ASN A 156 -8.83 5.84 10.79
N PRO A 157 -9.71 4.85 10.62
CA PRO A 157 -10.83 4.64 11.55
C PRO A 157 -10.34 4.54 13.00
N GLN A 158 -11.11 5.11 13.92
CA GLN A 158 -10.88 5.00 15.36
C GLN A 158 -11.89 4.01 15.96
N GLY A 159 -11.42 3.22 16.91
CA GLY A 159 -12.22 2.15 17.49
C GLY A 159 -12.52 0.99 16.52
N GLY A 160 -13.06 -0.09 17.07
CA GLY A 160 -13.31 -1.31 16.31
C GLY A 160 -12.05 -2.02 15.85
N VAL A 161 -12.21 -2.98 14.96
CA VAL A 161 -11.12 -3.82 14.45
C VAL A 161 -11.13 -3.88 12.92
N VAL A 162 -9.94 -3.99 12.36
CA VAL A 162 -9.74 -4.44 10.98
C VAL A 162 -9.37 -5.92 11.01
N ALA A 163 -10.13 -6.73 10.30
CA ALA A 163 -9.96 -8.17 10.30
C ALA A 163 -9.99 -8.72 8.87
N TRP A 164 -9.22 -9.78 8.65
CA TRP A 164 -9.19 -10.53 7.39
C TRP A 164 -8.86 -11.99 7.63
N ASP A 165 -9.23 -12.84 6.68
CA ASP A 165 -8.92 -14.27 6.71
C ASP A 165 -7.69 -14.53 5.84
N ASP A 166 -6.52 -14.62 6.49
CA ASP A 166 -5.27 -14.99 5.83
C ASP A 166 -5.29 -16.49 5.51
N LYS A 167 -5.00 -16.84 4.26
CA LYS A 167 -5.06 -18.24 3.78
C LYS A 167 -4.01 -19.16 4.43
N VAL A 168 -2.96 -18.58 5.01
CA VAL A 168 -1.84 -19.31 5.66
C VAL A 168 -1.92 -19.19 7.17
N LYS A 169 -2.19 -17.98 7.67
CA LYS A 169 -2.15 -17.66 9.11
C LYS A 169 -3.53 -17.75 9.79
N GLY A 170 -4.59 -17.95 9.01
CA GLY A 170 -5.96 -17.93 9.53
C GLY A 170 -6.48 -16.53 9.79
N ARG A 171 -7.45 -16.40 10.66
CA ARG A 171 -8.08 -15.12 11.01
C ARG A 171 -7.11 -14.22 11.74
N ILE A 172 -6.88 -13.01 11.21
CA ILE A 172 -6.09 -11.96 11.84
C ILE A 172 -6.99 -10.77 12.14
N GLU A 173 -6.88 -10.22 13.35
CA GLU A 173 -7.63 -9.05 13.80
C GLU A 173 -6.67 -8.06 14.46
N ILE A 174 -6.76 -6.79 14.04
CA ILE A 174 -5.97 -5.69 14.60
C ILE A 174 -6.92 -4.58 15.02
N SER A 175 -6.79 -4.07 16.23
CA SER A 175 -7.54 -2.89 16.66
C SER A 175 -7.14 -1.68 15.80
N ASN A 176 -8.14 -0.90 15.35
CA ASN A 176 -7.86 0.35 14.66
C ASN A 176 -7.07 1.35 15.53
N ASP A 177 -7.23 1.26 16.86
CA ASP A 177 -6.50 2.10 17.82
C ASP A 177 -5.00 1.76 17.90
N GLU A 178 -4.57 0.64 17.34
CA GLU A 178 -3.16 0.28 17.17
C GLU A 178 -2.53 0.93 15.92
N LEU A 179 -3.34 1.43 15.01
CA LEU A 179 -2.94 2.03 13.75
C LEU A 179 -2.96 3.55 13.88
N ASP A 180 -1.88 4.20 13.48
CA ASP A 180 -1.83 5.65 13.36
C ASP A 180 -2.27 6.13 11.97
N ASP A 181 -2.54 7.43 11.86
CA ASP A 181 -2.87 8.04 10.57
C ASP A 181 -1.64 8.04 9.67
N LEU A 182 -1.65 7.12 8.71
CA LEU A 182 -0.54 6.88 7.80
C LEU A 182 -0.32 8.08 6.85
N VAL A 183 0.94 8.46 6.62
CA VAL A 183 1.28 9.38 5.53
C VAL A 183 1.06 8.64 4.21
N ILE A 184 0.21 9.19 3.34
CA ILE A 184 -0.10 8.62 2.02
C ILE A 184 0.41 9.47 0.86
N ALA A 185 0.79 10.73 1.10
CA ALA A 185 1.53 11.56 0.16
C ALA A 185 2.54 12.46 0.87
N ARG A 186 3.69 12.64 0.23
CA ARG A 186 4.78 13.50 0.67
C ARG A 186 4.47 14.98 0.36
N PRO A 187 5.25 15.95 0.89
CA PRO A 187 5.02 17.38 0.61
C PRO A 187 5.11 17.77 -0.86
N ASP A 188 5.89 17.05 -1.65
CA ASP A 188 6.01 17.22 -3.11
C ASP A 188 4.84 16.60 -3.90
N GLY A 189 3.87 15.99 -3.21
CA GLY A 189 2.72 15.29 -3.80
C GLY A 189 3.01 13.85 -4.21
N THR A 190 4.23 13.34 -4.02
CA THR A 190 4.58 11.94 -4.31
C THR A 190 3.83 11.01 -3.36
N PRO A 191 3.05 10.05 -3.88
CA PRO A 191 2.33 9.10 -3.04
C PRO A 191 3.28 8.10 -2.38
N THR A 192 2.84 7.51 -1.26
CA THR A 192 3.63 6.51 -0.54
C THR A 192 3.20 5.08 -0.92
N TYR A 193 4.07 4.13 -0.62
CA TYR A 193 3.93 2.71 -0.95
C TYR A 193 2.53 2.13 -0.67
N ASN A 194 2.05 2.22 0.58
CA ASN A 194 0.78 1.60 0.95
C ASN A 194 -0.41 2.14 0.15
N PHE A 195 -0.38 3.42 -0.20
CA PHE A 195 -1.43 4.04 -1.00
C PHE A 195 -1.35 3.61 -2.47
N CYS A 196 -0.16 3.65 -3.08
CA CYS A 196 0.04 3.21 -4.47
C CYS A 196 -0.41 1.77 -4.66
N VAL A 197 -0.01 0.87 -3.76
CA VAL A 197 -0.38 -0.55 -3.81
C VAL A 197 -1.89 -0.74 -3.81
N VAL A 198 -2.61 -0.01 -2.96
CA VAL A 198 -4.08 -0.12 -2.90
C VAL A 198 -4.73 0.36 -4.18
N VAL A 199 -4.34 1.52 -4.70
CA VAL A 199 -4.89 2.06 -5.96
C VAL A 199 -4.64 1.09 -7.11
N ASP A 200 -3.43 0.56 -7.21
CA ASP A 200 -3.06 -0.38 -8.27
C ASP A 200 -3.81 -1.70 -8.14
N ASP A 201 -3.89 -2.26 -6.95
CA ASP A 201 -4.58 -3.54 -6.72
C ASP A 201 -6.10 -3.42 -7.03
N ILE A 202 -6.72 -2.25 -6.78
CA ILE A 202 -8.10 -1.95 -7.21
C ILE A 202 -8.19 -1.89 -8.73
N ASP A 203 -7.40 -1.03 -9.37
CA ASP A 203 -7.47 -0.80 -10.82
C ASP A 203 -7.13 -2.07 -11.63
N MET A 204 -6.19 -2.88 -11.13
CA MET A 204 -5.79 -4.16 -11.72
C MET A 204 -6.70 -5.32 -11.31
N ARG A 205 -7.72 -5.06 -10.47
CA ARG A 205 -8.70 -6.05 -9.99
C ARG A 205 -8.02 -7.26 -9.34
N ILE A 206 -6.99 -7.03 -8.53
CA ILE A 206 -6.28 -8.09 -7.83
C ILE A 206 -7.23 -8.75 -6.83
N THR A 207 -7.38 -10.06 -6.92
CA THR A 207 -8.25 -10.85 -6.04
C THR A 207 -7.49 -11.49 -4.88
N HIS A 208 -6.21 -11.81 -5.07
CA HIS A 208 -5.38 -12.47 -4.07
C HIS A 208 -4.01 -11.80 -4.00
N VAL A 209 -3.67 -11.32 -2.80
CA VAL A 209 -2.36 -10.75 -2.48
C VAL A 209 -1.52 -11.84 -1.82
N ILE A 210 -0.45 -12.28 -2.49
CA ILE A 210 0.49 -13.28 -1.98
C ILE A 210 1.84 -12.60 -1.84
N ARG A 211 2.37 -12.53 -0.62
CA ARG A 211 3.60 -11.80 -0.30
C ARG A 211 4.25 -12.33 0.99
N GLY A 212 5.45 -11.87 1.29
CA GLY A 212 6.18 -12.26 2.50
C GLY A 212 5.52 -11.81 3.80
N ASP A 213 5.86 -12.48 4.89
CA ASP A 213 5.34 -12.22 6.24
C ASP A 213 5.70 -10.83 6.77
N ASP A 214 6.80 -10.25 6.31
CA ASP A 214 7.25 -8.90 6.62
C ASP A 214 6.23 -7.82 6.21
N HIS A 215 5.33 -8.14 5.28
CA HIS A 215 4.25 -7.27 4.83
C HIS A 215 2.93 -7.40 5.60
N VAL A 216 2.80 -8.32 6.55
CA VAL A 216 1.56 -8.53 7.33
C VAL A 216 1.11 -7.24 8.01
N ASN A 217 2.05 -6.46 8.58
CA ASN A 217 1.75 -5.18 9.24
C ASN A 217 1.25 -4.07 8.29
N ASN A 218 1.40 -4.22 6.98
CA ASN A 218 0.85 -3.29 5.98
C ASN A 218 -0.62 -3.60 5.69
N THR A 219 -1.03 -4.86 5.83
CA THR A 219 -2.37 -5.35 5.46
C THR A 219 -3.51 -4.58 6.11
N PRO A 220 -3.54 -4.35 7.44
CA PRO A 220 -4.65 -3.63 8.06
C PRO A 220 -4.75 -2.18 7.57
N ARG A 221 -3.62 -1.51 7.33
CA ARG A 221 -3.59 -0.14 6.78
C ARG A 221 -4.14 -0.10 5.36
N GLN A 222 -3.73 -1.04 4.54
CA GLN A 222 -4.21 -1.16 3.17
C GLN A 222 -5.70 -1.48 3.12
N ILE A 223 -6.21 -2.39 3.94
CA ILE A 223 -7.64 -2.71 4.04
C ILE A 223 -8.46 -1.47 4.39
N ASN A 224 -7.99 -0.65 5.33
CA ASN A 224 -8.70 0.57 5.70
C ASN A 224 -8.74 1.59 4.55
N ILE A 225 -7.67 1.71 3.75
CA ILE A 225 -7.66 2.54 2.55
C ILE A 225 -8.61 1.96 1.48
N PHE A 226 -8.60 0.64 1.25
CA PHE A 226 -9.56 -0.03 0.36
C PHE A 226 -11.00 0.30 0.73
N ARG A 227 -11.36 0.18 2.00
CA ARG A 227 -12.72 0.47 2.50
C ARG A 227 -13.13 1.92 2.34
N ALA A 228 -12.17 2.85 2.39
CA ALA A 228 -12.43 4.26 2.18
C ALA A 228 -12.66 4.63 0.71
N LEU A 229 -12.19 3.78 -0.20
CA LEU A 229 -12.38 3.95 -1.65
C LEU A 229 -13.67 3.27 -2.17
N GLY A 230 -14.37 2.45 -1.36
CA GLY A 230 -15.58 1.71 -1.73
C GLY A 230 -15.24 0.32 -2.18
#